data_4a93169904fa76a32dda1e0dfec53c95
#
_entry.id   4a93169904fa76a32dda1e0dfec53c95
#
_cell.length_a   1.000
_cell.length_b   1.000
_cell.length_c   1.000
_cell.angle_alpha   90.00
_cell.angle_beta   90.00
_cell.angle_gamma   90.00
#
_symmetry.space_group_name_H-M   'P 1'
#
loop_
_entity.id
_entity.type
_entity.pdbx_description
1 polymer ?
#
loop_
_entity_poly.entity_id
_entity_poly.type
_entity_poly.pdbx_seq_one_letter_code
_entity_poly.pdbx_strand_id
1 'polypeptide(L)'
;SIPTAFETVDFGVGPGTFPAALQGTIEPDLALDDDDPNLRFSSDTGSRVTDSAVLSFGAEYSADRWTARAEIASTTSETVNPNLSTTLNFINPNCPLDGSSNDNCTPFRYDLSGGQLAFGINFDSPFAPSVADLTNPANVVLDDLKLDRNTTDNEENAFRVDFTYNLDWNAISSVDVGYRYNESSSEFNDVGDKIGGFSKMVDSPNGLLFEELLVAGPNNYGSADGRSLFVSDFLLVDPDRAFSDPDGVVDIIQNAVIQHDPDSPDILNLKSDQN
;
A
#
# COMPACT_ATOMS: atom_id res chain seq x y z
N SER A 1 -13.54 -12.40 -6.17
CA SER A 1 -14.75 -13.14 -6.56
C SER A 1 -15.93 -12.67 -5.71
N ILE A 2 -17.10 -12.61 -6.27
CA ILE A 2 -18.34 -12.34 -5.52
C ILE A 2 -18.82 -13.69 -5.04
N PRO A 3 -18.97 -13.92 -3.72
CA PRO A 3 -19.52 -15.18 -3.22
C PRO A 3 -20.88 -15.45 -3.85
N THR A 4 -21.10 -16.66 -4.33
CA THR A 4 -22.33 -17.05 -5.01
C THR A 4 -23.39 -17.59 -4.06
N ALA A 5 -23.01 -17.93 -2.81
CA ALA A 5 -23.91 -18.49 -1.82
C ALA A 5 -24.09 -17.54 -0.61
N PHE A 6 -25.31 -17.04 -0.42
CA PHE A 6 -25.72 -16.36 0.80
C PHE A 6 -26.63 -17.29 1.59
N GLU A 7 -26.25 -17.66 2.79
CA GLU A 7 -27.07 -18.51 3.68
C GLU A 7 -28.27 -17.73 4.20
N THR A 8 -28.07 -16.47 4.59
CA THR A 8 -29.15 -15.60 5.06
C THR A 8 -29.01 -14.22 4.47
N VAL A 9 -30.12 -13.69 3.95
CA VAL A 9 -30.18 -12.31 3.46
C VAL A 9 -31.45 -11.65 3.99
N ASP A 10 -31.32 -10.56 4.72
CA ASP A 10 -32.45 -9.75 5.15
C ASP A 10 -32.65 -8.57 4.20
N PHE A 11 -33.79 -8.53 3.52
CA PHE A 11 -34.16 -7.48 2.61
C PHE A 11 -35.00 -6.42 3.32
N GLY A 12 -34.36 -5.37 3.76
CA GLY A 12 -35.05 -4.18 4.29
C GLY A 12 -35.42 -3.17 3.18
N VAL A 13 -36.18 -2.17 3.55
CA VAL A 13 -36.46 -1.02 2.69
C VAL A 13 -35.31 -0.03 2.88
N GLY A 14 -34.40 0.04 1.90
CA GLY A 14 -33.36 1.05 1.84
C GLY A 14 -33.92 2.47 1.60
N PRO A 15 -33.07 3.50 1.54
CA PRO A 15 -33.47 4.86 1.18
C PRO A 15 -33.97 4.88 -0.27
N GLY A 16 -35.24 4.59 -0.46
CA GLY A 16 -35.91 4.42 -1.75
C GLY A 16 -37.02 3.39 -1.67
N THR A 17 -37.63 3.06 -2.81
CA THR A 17 -38.75 2.12 -2.91
C THR A 17 -38.37 0.69 -3.25
N PHE A 18 -37.07 0.40 -3.35
CA PHE A 18 -36.58 -0.94 -3.71
C PHE A 18 -36.08 -1.70 -2.46
N PRO A 19 -36.42 -2.99 -2.34
CA PRO A 19 -35.84 -3.84 -1.31
C PRO A 19 -34.32 -3.94 -1.53
N ALA A 20 -33.54 -3.76 -0.47
CA ALA A 20 -32.09 -3.89 -0.49
C ALA A 20 -31.66 -4.96 0.51
N ALA A 21 -30.62 -5.71 0.18
CA ALA A 21 -30.00 -6.66 1.10
C ALA A 21 -29.25 -5.86 2.17
N LEU A 22 -29.86 -5.68 3.34
CA LEU A 22 -29.32 -4.85 4.42
C LEU A 22 -28.36 -5.59 5.34
N GLN A 23 -28.54 -6.89 5.52
CA GLN A 23 -27.67 -7.72 6.33
C GLN A 23 -27.71 -9.17 5.82
N GLY A 24 -26.66 -9.91 6.09
CA GLY A 24 -26.58 -11.33 5.74
C GLY A 24 -25.30 -11.98 6.17
N THR A 25 -25.27 -13.29 6.01
CA THR A 25 -24.10 -14.14 6.23
C THR A 25 -23.66 -14.78 4.91
N ILE A 26 -22.36 -14.99 4.79
CA ILE A 26 -21.72 -15.68 3.70
C ILE A 26 -20.99 -16.86 4.34
N GLU A 27 -21.52 -18.06 4.13
CA GLU A 27 -20.94 -19.27 4.67
C GLU A 27 -20.08 -19.97 3.61
N PRO A 28 -19.05 -20.71 4.04
CA PRO A 28 -18.27 -21.55 3.15
C PRO A 28 -19.12 -22.63 2.52
N ASP A 29 -18.93 -22.89 1.24
CA ASP A 29 -19.48 -24.06 0.55
C ASP A 29 -18.35 -25.03 0.20
N LEU A 30 -18.11 -26.01 1.04
CA LEU A 30 -17.05 -27.00 0.88
C LEU A 30 -17.16 -27.86 -0.39
N ALA A 31 -18.24 -27.69 -1.18
CA ALA A 31 -18.40 -28.33 -2.46
C ALA A 31 -17.91 -27.48 -3.65
N LEU A 32 -17.59 -26.23 -3.41
CA LEU A 32 -17.12 -25.26 -4.40
C LEU A 32 -15.62 -24.97 -4.16
N ASP A 33 -14.79 -25.45 -5.03
CA ASP A 33 -13.33 -25.51 -4.87
C ASP A 33 -12.62 -24.14 -4.85
N ASP A 34 -13.19 -23.09 -5.44
CA ASP A 34 -12.49 -21.81 -5.64
C ASP A 34 -13.29 -20.55 -5.24
N ASP A 35 -14.52 -20.69 -4.77
CA ASP A 35 -15.45 -19.58 -4.51
C ASP A 35 -15.66 -19.29 -3.01
N ASP A 36 -14.94 -19.97 -2.12
CA ASP A 36 -15.06 -19.77 -0.69
C ASP A 36 -14.56 -18.38 -0.26
N PRO A 37 -15.26 -17.75 0.69
CA PRO A 37 -14.82 -16.50 1.25
C PRO A 37 -13.48 -16.68 1.99
N ASN A 38 -12.52 -15.83 1.69
CA ASN A 38 -11.19 -15.93 2.26
C ASN A 38 -10.81 -14.69 3.07
N LEU A 39 -9.91 -14.86 4.03
CA LEU A 39 -9.39 -13.82 4.87
C LEU A 39 -7.90 -13.62 4.58
N ARG A 40 -7.56 -12.41 4.16
CA ARG A 40 -6.20 -11.98 3.85
C ARG A 40 -5.81 -10.78 4.70
N PHE A 41 -4.57 -10.74 5.11
CA PHE A 41 -3.99 -9.64 5.87
C PHE A 41 -2.85 -9.02 5.08
N SER A 42 -2.90 -7.72 4.87
CA SER A 42 -1.83 -6.99 4.18
C SER A 42 -1.22 -5.95 5.09
N SER A 43 0.08 -5.82 5.01
CA SER A 43 0.87 -4.76 5.65
C SER A 43 1.69 -4.05 4.58
N ASP A 44 1.47 -2.74 4.45
CA ASP A 44 2.23 -1.89 3.55
C ASP A 44 3.06 -0.92 4.37
N THR A 45 4.36 -0.93 4.17
CA THR A 45 5.30 -0.05 4.86
C THR A 45 6.09 0.71 3.82
N GLY A 46 5.89 2.02 3.77
CA GLY A 46 6.56 2.88 2.81
C GLY A 46 7.06 4.16 3.44
N SER A 47 8.01 4.77 2.79
CA SER A 47 8.50 6.10 3.14
C SER A 47 8.64 6.95 1.89
N ARG A 48 8.79 8.26 2.12
CA ARG A 48 9.13 9.21 1.07
C ARG A 48 10.28 10.06 1.57
N VAL A 49 11.39 9.97 0.88
CA VAL A 49 12.57 10.80 1.14
C VAL A 49 12.75 11.73 -0.04
N THR A 50 12.88 13.03 0.24
CA THR A 50 13.13 14.03 -0.81
C THR A 50 14.35 14.85 -0.41
N ASP A 51 15.36 14.78 -1.25
CA ASP A 51 16.53 15.65 -1.19
C ASP A 51 16.42 16.71 -2.28
N SER A 52 16.63 17.96 -1.92
CA SER A 52 16.58 19.06 -2.88
C SER A 52 17.66 20.08 -2.62
N ALA A 53 18.21 20.60 -3.69
CA ALA A 53 19.19 21.68 -3.68
C ALA A 53 18.75 22.81 -4.59
N VAL A 54 18.90 24.03 -4.10
CA VAL A 54 18.62 25.25 -4.85
C VAL A 54 19.86 26.12 -4.84
N LEU A 55 20.34 26.48 -6.00
CA LEU A 55 21.39 27.44 -6.18
C LEU A 55 20.85 28.62 -6.99
N SER A 56 20.95 29.84 -6.44
CA SER A 56 20.60 31.06 -7.19
C SER A 56 21.67 32.11 -7.05
N PHE A 57 21.87 32.82 -8.14
CA PHE A 57 22.77 33.96 -8.17
C PHE A 57 22.11 35.08 -8.95
N GLY A 58 22.12 36.28 -8.35
CA GLY A 58 21.54 37.45 -8.96
C GLY A 58 22.44 38.68 -8.81
N ALA A 59 22.36 39.59 -9.77
CA ALA A 59 23.01 40.87 -9.73
C ALA A 59 22.04 41.97 -10.15
N GLU A 60 22.18 43.13 -9.50
CA GLU A 60 21.44 44.34 -9.86
C GLU A 60 22.43 45.47 -10.03
N TYR A 61 22.23 46.26 -11.09
CA TYR A 61 22.95 47.49 -11.33
C TYR A 61 21.95 48.61 -11.57
N SER A 62 22.10 49.69 -10.82
CA SER A 62 21.27 50.90 -10.92
C SER A 62 22.11 52.10 -11.24
N ALA A 63 21.66 52.89 -12.19
CA ALA A 63 22.22 54.21 -12.55
C ALA A 63 21.04 55.21 -12.61
N ASP A 64 21.33 56.51 -12.78
CA ASP A 64 20.37 57.62 -12.62
C ASP A 64 18.97 57.37 -13.17
N ARG A 65 18.84 56.76 -14.32
CA ARG A 65 17.56 56.57 -14.99
C ARG A 65 17.23 55.13 -15.31
N TRP A 66 18.11 54.18 -15.07
CA TRP A 66 17.86 52.79 -15.42
C TRP A 66 18.37 51.83 -14.37
N THR A 67 17.67 50.71 -14.29
CA THR A 67 18.04 49.56 -13.46
C THR A 67 18.02 48.31 -14.30
N ALA A 68 19.09 47.53 -14.21
CA ALA A 68 19.16 46.19 -14.81
C ALA A 68 19.32 45.16 -13.71
N ARG A 69 18.57 44.09 -13.79
CA ARG A 69 18.65 42.94 -12.89
C ARG A 69 18.82 41.67 -13.72
N ALA A 70 19.73 40.81 -13.31
CA ALA A 70 19.90 39.49 -13.88
C ALA A 70 19.93 38.45 -12.78
N GLU A 71 19.30 37.31 -13.02
CA GLU A 71 19.22 36.19 -12.09
C GLU A 71 19.34 34.87 -12.83
N ILE A 72 20.14 33.95 -12.30
CA ILE A 72 20.20 32.55 -12.70
C ILE A 72 19.85 31.69 -11.50
N ALA A 73 19.11 30.61 -11.71
CA ALA A 73 18.78 29.65 -10.68
C ALA A 73 18.86 28.23 -11.24
N SER A 74 19.33 27.31 -10.41
CA SER A 74 19.32 25.88 -10.70
C SER A 74 18.74 25.17 -9.48
N THR A 75 17.77 24.29 -9.72
CA THR A 75 17.12 23.47 -8.69
C THR A 75 17.21 22.02 -9.10
N THR A 76 17.64 21.18 -8.18
CA THR A 76 17.59 19.73 -8.31
C THR A 76 16.78 19.13 -7.18
N SER A 77 16.01 18.09 -7.45
CA SER A 77 15.24 17.38 -6.45
C SER A 77 15.16 15.91 -6.81
N GLU A 78 15.64 15.06 -5.90
CA GLU A 78 15.48 13.61 -5.97
C GLU A 78 14.45 13.19 -4.92
N THR A 79 13.43 12.43 -5.33
CA THR A 79 12.45 11.84 -4.42
C THR A 79 12.47 10.33 -4.58
N VAL A 80 12.74 9.62 -3.49
CA VAL A 80 12.74 8.15 -3.42
C VAL A 80 11.59 7.69 -2.53
N ASN A 81 10.78 6.76 -3.06
CA ASN A 81 9.66 6.16 -2.34
C ASN A 81 9.88 4.63 -2.29
N PRO A 82 10.62 4.10 -1.32
CA PRO A 82 10.67 2.66 -1.08
C PRO A 82 9.38 2.21 -0.41
N ASN A 83 8.87 1.05 -0.83
CA ASN A 83 7.69 0.41 -0.26
C ASN A 83 7.91 -1.09 -0.13
N LEU A 84 7.63 -1.63 1.04
CA LEU A 84 7.60 -3.07 1.32
C LEU A 84 6.16 -3.44 1.67
N SER A 85 5.55 -4.28 0.83
CA SER A 85 4.20 -4.80 1.03
C SER A 85 4.25 -6.30 1.24
N THR A 86 3.54 -6.79 2.26
CA THR A 86 3.39 -8.21 2.54
C THR A 86 1.93 -8.59 2.63
N THR A 87 1.56 -9.71 2.04
CA THR A 87 0.23 -10.28 2.16
C THR A 87 0.32 -11.69 2.73
N LEU A 88 -0.50 -11.93 3.74
CA LEU A 88 -0.65 -13.23 4.39
C LEU A 88 -2.06 -13.75 4.12
N ASN A 89 -2.18 -15.02 3.76
CA ASN A 89 -3.44 -15.74 3.75
C ASN A 89 -3.66 -16.42 5.10
N PHE A 90 -4.88 -16.33 5.61
CA PHE A 90 -5.27 -17.07 6.80
C PHE A 90 -5.80 -18.44 6.40
N ILE A 91 -5.30 -19.50 7.03
CA ILE A 91 -5.82 -20.86 6.92
C ILE A 91 -6.74 -21.10 8.12
N ASN A 92 -8.01 -21.27 7.86
CA ASN A 92 -8.98 -21.51 8.92
C ASN A 92 -8.86 -22.94 9.46
N PRO A 93 -8.48 -23.15 10.74
CA PRO A 93 -8.33 -24.49 11.29
C PRO A 93 -9.64 -25.30 11.38
N ASN A 94 -10.80 -24.63 11.27
CA ASN A 94 -12.11 -25.26 11.24
C ASN A 94 -12.59 -25.63 9.82
N CYS A 95 -11.74 -25.36 8.82
CA CYS A 95 -11.97 -25.73 7.43
C CYS A 95 -10.90 -26.75 7.01
N PRO A 96 -11.27 -27.90 6.46
CA PRO A 96 -10.29 -28.89 6.03
C PRO A 96 -9.41 -28.35 4.91
N LEU A 97 -8.09 -28.51 5.00
CA LEU A 97 -7.20 -28.33 3.87
C LEU A 97 -7.42 -29.50 2.90
N ASP A 98 -7.90 -29.22 1.71
CA ASP A 98 -8.17 -30.22 0.68
C ASP A 98 -7.19 -30.15 -0.50
N GLY A 99 -6.25 -29.20 -0.47
CA GLY A 99 -5.26 -28.97 -1.50
C GLY A 99 -5.80 -28.13 -2.66
N SER A 100 -6.93 -27.45 -2.48
CA SER A 100 -7.41 -26.44 -3.42
C SER A 100 -6.55 -25.16 -3.34
N SER A 101 -6.76 -24.23 -4.27
CA SER A 101 -6.07 -22.95 -4.27
C SER A 101 -6.52 -22.03 -3.13
N ASN A 102 -7.69 -22.28 -2.55
CA ASN A 102 -8.35 -21.46 -1.56
C ASN A 102 -8.85 -22.23 -0.34
N ASP A 103 -7.92 -22.72 0.46
CA ASP A 103 -8.21 -23.48 1.70
C ASP A 103 -8.55 -22.58 2.90
N ASN A 104 -9.16 -21.43 2.68
CA ASN A 104 -9.36 -20.42 3.74
C ASN A 104 -10.76 -20.47 4.36
N CYS A 105 -11.77 -20.77 3.60
CA CYS A 105 -13.19 -20.91 3.93
C CYS A 105 -13.66 -20.20 5.22
N THR A 106 -13.41 -18.90 5.33
CA THR A 106 -13.79 -18.10 6.49
C THR A 106 -15.21 -17.58 6.34
N PRO A 107 -16.14 -17.86 7.29
CA PRO A 107 -17.50 -17.35 7.23
C PRO A 107 -17.54 -15.86 7.55
N PHE A 108 -18.31 -15.10 6.75
CA PHE A 108 -18.46 -13.66 6.94
C PHE A 108 -19.90 -13.25 7.24
N ARG A 109 -20.03 -12.10 7.88
CA ARG A 109 -21.28 -11.41 8.14
C ARG A 109 -21.16 -9.96 7.72
N TYR A 110 -22.20 -9.41 7.13
CA TYR A 110 -22.29 -7.99 6.80
C TYR A 110 -23.59 -7.36 7.33
N ASP A 111 -23.55 -6.06 7.60
CA ASP A 111 -24.66 -5.26 8.05
C ASP A 111 -24.55 -3.84 7.49
N LEU A 112 -25.59 -3.43 6.73
CA LEU A 112 -25.76 -2.09 6.15
C LEU A 112 -26.89 -1.33 6.82
N SER A 113 -27.59 -1.92 7.81
CA SER A 113 -28.78 -1.35 8.44
C SER A 113 -28.57 0.02 9.10
N GLY A 114 -27.33 0.30 9.51
CA GLY A 114 -26.93 1.58 10.10
C GLY A 114 -26.48 2.64 9.10
N GLY A 115 -26.60 2.40 7.79
CA GLY A 115 -26.16 3.34 6.74
C GLY A 115 -24.66 3.30 6.45
N GLN A 116 -23.89 2.51 7.17
CA GLN A 116 -22.48 2.21 6.92
C GLN A 116 -22.29 0.70 6.88
N LEU A 117 -21.36 0.23 6.03
CA LEU A 117 -21.03 -1.19 5.97
C LEU A 117 -20.31 -1.59 7.26
N ALA A 118 -20.89 -2.51 8.00
CA ALA A 118 -20.21 -3.32 8.97
C ALA A 118 -19.96 -4.71 8.39
N PHE A 119 -18.72 -5.19 8.45
CA PHE A 119 -18.31 -6.45 7.86
C PHE A 119 -17.29 -7.14 8.76
N GLY A 120 -17.37 -8.44 8.88
CA GLY A 120 -16.43 -9.20 9.71
C GLY A 120 -16.73 -10.68 9.72
N ILE A 121 -16.05 -11.42 10.57
CA ILE A 121 -16.24 -12.86 10.71
C ILE A 121 -17.60 -13.15 11.35
N ASN A 122 -18.31 -14.12 10.80
CA ASN A 122 -19.51 -14.66 11.40
C ASN A 122 -19.14 -15.68 12.49
N PHE A 123 -18.96 -15.22 13.72
CA PHE A 123 -18.60 -16.09 14.85
C PHE A 123 -19.71 -17.06 15.29
N ASP A 124 -20.91 -16.91 14.75
CA ASP A 124 -22.03 -17.85 15.00
C ASP A 124 -21.97 -19.10 14.09
N SER A 125 -21.10 -19.07 13.08
CA SER A 125 -20.90 -20.20 12.15
C SER A 125 -20.10 -21.33 12.80
N PRO A 126 -20.41 -22.61 12.48
CA PRO A 126 -19.60 -23.74 12.90
C PRO A 126 -18.17 -23.74 12.30
N PHE A 127 -17.97 -23.01 11.21
CA PHE A 127 -16.67 -22.84 10.55
C PHE A 127 -15.88 -21.63 11.09
N ALA A 128 -16.43 -20.87 12.03
CA ALA A 128 -15.76 -19.68 12.53
C ALA A 128 -14.45 -20.03 13.26
N PRO A 129 -13.33 -19.37 12.92
CA PRO A 129 -12.10 -19.46 13.73
C PRO A 129 -12.31 -18.79 15.08
N SER A 130 -11.60 -19.25 16.10
CA SER A 130 -11.53 -18.52 17.36
C SER A 130 -10.64 -17.27 17.22
N VAL A 131 -10.76 -16.32 18.16
CA VAL A 131 -9.88 -15.15 18.19
C VAL A 131 -8.41 -15.56 18.36
N ALA A 132 -8.13 -16.64 19.08
CA ALA A 132 -6.79 -17.18 19.25
C ALA A 132 -6.23 -17.77 17.94
N ASP A 133 -7.08 -18.31 17.09
CA ASP A 133 -6.65 -18.84 15.80
C ASP A 133 -6.15 -17.74 14.85
N LEU A 134 -6.76 -16.55 14.94
CA LEU A 134 -6.39 -15.39 14.09
C LEU A 134 -5.00 -14.82 14.42
N THR A 135 -4.49 -15.10 15.62
CA THR A 135 -3.17 -14.65 16.07
C THR A 135 -2.17 -15.80 16.22
N ASN A 136 -2.48 -16.96 15.65
CA ASN A 136 -1.59 -18.12 15.66
C ASN A 136 -0.76 -18.18 14.38
N PRO A 137 0.60 -18.10 14.45
CA PRO A 137 1.47 -18.19 13.28
C PRO A 137 1.26 -19.46 12.43
N ALA A 138 0.85 -20.56 13.04
CA ALA A 138 0.57 -21.80 12.33
C ALA A 138 -0.62 -21.70 11.35
N ASN A 139 -1.49 -20.72 11.55
CA ASN A 139 -2.71 -20.51 10.75
C ASN A 139 -2.55 -19.43 9.68
N VAL A 140 -1.34 -19.00 9.39
CA VAL A 140 -1.08 -18.05 8.29
C VAL A 140 -0.01 -18.60 7.37
N VAL A 141 -0.13 -18.26 6.09
CA VAL A 141 0.85 -18.56 5.05
C VAL A 141 1.18 -17.29 4.28
N LEU A 142 2.38 -17.23 3.73
CA LEU A 142 2.79 -16.15 2.85
C LEU A 142 2.01 -16.22 1.53
N ASP A 143 1.33 -15.15 1.14
CA ASP A 143 0.76 -15.00 -0.19
C ASP A 143 1.74 -14.28 -1.11
N ASP A 144 2.14 -13.08 -0.72
CA ASP A 144 3.19 -12.35 -1.44
C ASP A 144 3.99 -11.39 -0.53
N LEU A 145 5.19 -11.09 -1.02
CA LEU A 145 6.00 -9.97 -0.57
C LEU A 145 6.42 -9.19 -1.81
N LYS A 146 6.20 -7.89 -1.79
CA LYS A 146 6.60 -6.96 -2.84
C LYS A 146 7.52 -5.92 -2.29
N LEU A 147 8.58 -5.65 -3.03
CA LEU A 147 9.51 -4.56 -2.77
C LEU A 147 9.47 -3.64 -3.99
N ASP A 148 8.93 -2.45 -3.80
CA ASP A 148 8.85 -1.43 -4.85
C ASP A 148 9.70 -0.23 -4.46
N ARG A 149 10.38 0.35 -5.44
CA ARG A 149 11.15 1.58 -5.26
C ARG A 149 10.91 2.51 -6.45
N ASN A 150 10.26 3.62 -6.18
CA ASN A 150 10.02 4.66 -7.16
C ASN A 150 10.98 5.81 -6.91
N THR A 151 11.73 6.21 -7.93
CA THR A 151 12.61 7.39 -7.88
C THR A 151 12.13 8.42 -8.88
N THR A 152 12.05 9.67 -8.44
CA THR A 152 11.71 10.80 -9.30
C THR A 152 12.81 11.86 -9.17
N ASP A 153 13.51 12.11 -10.28
CA ASP A 153 14.53 13.14 -10.39
C ASP A 153 13.96 14.33 -11.17
N ASN A 154 14.04 15.51 -10.55
CA ASN A 154 13.61 16.74 -11.19
C ASN A 154 14.78 17.72 -11.23
N GLU A 155 14.94 18.38 -12.37
CA GLU A 155 15.90 19.45 -12.57
C GLU A 155 15.20 20.65 -13.21
N GLU A 156 15.47 21.84 -12.69
CA GLU A 156 15.00 23.09 -13.27
C GLU A 156 16.15 24.10 -13.33
N ASN A 157 16.35 24.66 -14.53
CA ASN A 157 17.30 25.75 -14.77
C ASN A 157 16.53 26.97 -15.24
N ALA A 158 16.76 28.10 -14.60
CA ALA A 158 16.08 29.35 -14.88
C ALA A 158 17.07 30.50 -15.10
N PHE A 159 16.73 31.35 -16.05
CA PHE A 159 17.42 32.61 -16.28
C PHE A 159 16.39 33.74 -16.43
N ARG A 160 16.66 34.87 -15.79
CA ARG A 160 15.83 36.07 -15.85
C ARG A 160 16.67 37.33 -16.01
N VAL A 161 16.21 38.20 -16.87
CA VAL A 161 16.76 39.58 -17.00
C VAL A 161 15.60 40.56 -17.03
N ASP A 162 15.68 41.58 -16.21
CA ASP A 162 14.73 42.69 -16.20
C ASP A 162 15.52 44.00 -16.42
N PHE A 163 14.92 44.92 -17.13
CA PHE A 163 15.42 46.23 -17.41
C PHE A 163 14.31 47.25 -17.20
N THR A 164 14.56 48.25 -16.34
CA THR A 164 13.66 49.36 -16.06
C THR A 164 14.30 50.66 -16.48
N TYR A 165 13.60 51.46 -17.25
CA TYR A 165 14.01 52.80 -17.61
C TYR A 165 13.00 53.83 -17.13
N ASN A 166 13.45 54.81 -16.30
CA ASN A 166 12.63 55.88 -15.77
C ASN A 166 12.54 57.04 -16.79
N LEU A 167 11.31 57.36 -17.15
CA LEU A 167 10.97 58.43 -18.09
C LEU A 167 10.33 59.59 -17.36
N ASP A 168 10.78 60.82 -17.64
CA ASP A 168 10.12 62.03 -17.16
C ASP A 168 9.05 62.52 -18.15
N TRP A 169 8.15 61.64 -18.58
CA TRP A 169 7.13 61.99 -19.56
C TRP A 169 5.75 62.03 -18.89
N ASN A 170 4.99 63.14 -19.09
CA ASN A 170 3.78 63.48 -18.34
C ASN A 170 2.77 62.34 -18.08
N ALA A 171 2.73 61.29 -18.87
CA ALA A 171 1.79 60.18 -18.76
C ALA A 171 2.47 58.83 -18.49
N ILE A 172 3.78 58.71 -18.68
CA ILE A 172 4.53 57.46 -18.54
C ILE A 172 5.74 57.74 -17.66
N SER A 173 5.81 57.08 -16.48
CA SER A 173 6.90 57.29 -15.50
C SER A 173 8.05 56.31 -15.71
N SER A 174 7.77 55.11 -16.22
CA SER A 174 8.80 54.08 -16.49
C SER A 174 8.38 53.14 -17.62
N VAL A 175 9.37 52.50 -18.22
CA VAL A 175 9.21 51.37 -19.11
C VAL A 175 10.01 50.19 -18.54
N ASP A 176 9.34 49.06 -18.38
CA ASP A 176 9.90 47.83 -17.87
C ASP A 176 9.89 46.77 -18.98
N VAL A 177 11.02 46.11 -19.21
CA VAL A 177 11.19 45.03 -20.15
C VAL A 177 11.88 43.89 -19.45
N GLY A 178 11.27 42.67 -19.53
CA GLY A 178 11.82 41.48 -18.90
C GLY A 178 11.84 40.30 -19.88
N TYR A 179 12.81 39.46 -19.68
CA TYR A 179 12.89 38.16 -20.34
C TYR A 179 13.17 37.08 -19.31
N ARG A 180 12.42 35.98 -19.39
CA ARG A 180 12.60 34.80 -18.55
C ARG A 180 12.65 33.57 -19.43
N TYR A 181 13.60 32.69 -19.14
CA TYR A 181 13.73 31.37 -19.72
C TYR A 181 13.78 30.33 -18.58
N ASN A 182 12.97 29.28 -18.70
CA ASN A 182 12.99 28.13 -17.79
C ASN A 182 13.10 26.87 -18.64
N GLU A 183 13.92 25.97 -18.19
CA GLU A 183 14.01 24.60 -18.69
C GLU A 183 13.85 23.65 -17.50
N SER A 184 12.95 22.68 -17.65
CA SER A 184 12.74 21.67 -16.61
C SER A 184 12.71 20.29 -17.21
N SER A 185 13.30 19.32 -16.52
CA SER A 185 13.23 17.91 -16.82
C SER A 185 12.75 17.13 -15.61
N SER A 186 12.07 16.03 -15.87
CA SER A 186 11.63 15.08 -14.83
C SER A 186 11.86 13.67 -15.37
N GLU A 187 12.60 12.88 -14.60
CA GLU A 187 12.82 11.47 -14.88
C GLU A 187 12.17 10.64 -13.78
N PHE A 188 11.40 9.63 -14.17
CA PHE A 188 10.75 8.70 -13.26
C PHE A 188 11.27 7.29 -13.53
N ASN A 189 11.73 6.63 -12.47
CA ASN A 189 12.17 5.25 -12.51
C ASN A 189 11.39 4.44 -11.48
N ASP A 190 10.85 3.29 -11.90
CA ASP A 190 10.08 2.36 -11.07
C ASP A 190 10.74 0.99 -11.16
N VAL A 191 11.17 0.50 -10.01
CA VAL A 191 11.79 -0.82 -9.88
C VAL A 191 11.01 -1.58 -8.82
N GLY A 192 10.52 -2.77 -9.19
CA GLY A 192 9.76 -3.62 -8.27
C GLY A 192 10.12 -5.08 -8.44
N ASP A 193 10.17 -5.77 -7.32
CA ASP A 193 10.37 -7.22 -7.22
C ASP A 193 9.29 -7.86 -6.34
N LYS A 194 8.98 -9.11 -6.63
CA LYS A 194 7.95 -9.87 -5.94
C LYS A 194 8.39 -11.30 -5.62
N ILE A 195 8.18 -11.70 -4.37
CA ILE A 195 8.11 -13.12 -3.96
C ILE A 195 6.63 -13.47 -3.85
N GLY A 196 6.18 -14.55 -4.45
CA GLY A 196 4.78 -14.99 -4.34
C GLY A 196 4.27 -15.60 -5.63
N GLY A 197 2.97 -15.87 -5.69
CA GLY A 197 2.36 -16.57 -6.80
C GLY A 197 2.37 -18.06 -6.59
N PHE A 198 2.43 -18.50 -5.32
CA PHE A 198 2.23 -19.89 -4.94
C PHE A 198 0.88 -20.40 -5.49
N SER A 199 0.90 -21.57 -6.08
CA SER A 199 -0.27 -22.13 -6.78
C SER A 199 -1.42 -22.45 -5.82
N LYS A 200 -1.09 -22.77 -4.57
CA LYS A 200 -2.03 -23.15 -3.52
C LYS A 200 -1.54 -22.69 -2.16
N MET A 201 -2.46 -22.47 -1.22
CA MET A 201 -2.10 -22.12 0.16
C MET A 201 -1.26 -23.20 0.85
N VAL A 202 -1.50 -24.48 0.53
CA VAL A 202 -0.70 -25.60 1.07
C VAL A 202 0.75 -25.59 0.58
N ASP A 203 1.01 -24.97 -0.56
CA ASP A 203 2.33 -24.83 -1.17
C ASP A 203 3.04 -23.54 -0.76
N SER A 204 2.38 -22.73 0.09
CA SER A 204 2.92 -21.45 0.58
C SER A 204 3.69 -21.63 1.88
N PRO A 205 4.78 -20.87 2.11
CA PRO A 205 5.52 -20.89 3.37
C PRO A 205 4.63 -20.56 4.57
N ASN A 206 4.62 -21.45 5.58
CA ASN A 206 3.83 -21.25 6.79
C ASN A 206 4.46 -20.18 7.71
N GLY A 207 3.62 -19.43 8.42
CA GLY A 207 4.04 -18.36 9.33
C GLY A 207 5.00 -18.78 10.44
N LEU A 208 5.05 -20.07 10.80
CA LEU A 208 6.05 -20.58 11.74
C LEU A 208 7.48 -20.44 11.23
N LEU A 209 7.70 -20.38 9.90
CA LEU A 209 9.01 -20.23 9.30
C LEU A 209 9.56 -18.78 9.37
N PHE A 210 8.67 -17.82 9.62
CA PHE A 210 8.99 -16.40 9.76
C PHE A 210 8.26 -15.76 10.96
N GLU A 211 7.97 -16.57 11.99
CA GLU A 211 7.24 -16.14 13.21
C GLU A 211 7.88 -14.91 13.86
N GLU A 212 9.19 -14.77 13.80
CA GLU A 212 9.91 -13.62 14.35
C GLU A 212 9.56 -12.27 13.70
N LEU A 213 8.92 -12.29 12.52
CA LEU A 213 8.42 -11.10 11.83
C LEU A 213 6.96 -10.78 12.16
N LEU A 214 6.24 -11.71 12.80
CA LEU A 214 4.80 -11.58 12.98
C LEU A 214 4.46 -10.87 14.28
N VAL A 215 3.58 -9.89 14.17
CA VAL A 215 2.98 -9.18 15.32
C VAL A 215 1.47 -9.20 15.22
N ALA A 216 0.79 -9.21 16.37
CA ALA A 216 -0.65 -9.00 16.39
C ALA A 216 -0.94 -7.51 16.19
N GLY A 217 -1.62 -7.20 15.10
CA GLY A 217 -2.01 -5.84 14.74
C GLY A 217 -3.50 -5.59 14.99
N PRO A 218 -3.87 -4.39 15.44
CA PRO A 218 -5.28 -4.04 15.59
C PRO A 218 -5.94 -3.86 14.23
N ASN A 219 -7.15 -4.34 14.09
CA ASN A 219 -8.02 -3.96 12.99
C ASN A 219 -8.64 -2.59 13.28
N ASN A 220 -8.19 -1.57 12.57
CA ASN A 220 -8.71 -0.21 12.71
C ASN A 220 -9.97 0.06 11.88
N TYR A 221 -10.40 -0.92 11.09
CA TYR A 221 -11.60 -0.80 10.27
C TYR A 221 -12.85 -0.77 11.17
N GLY A 222 -13.68 0.23 11.01
CA GLY A 222 -14.91 0.39 11.79
C GLY A 222 -14.73 0.87 13.23
N SER A 223 -13.52 1.22 13.66
CA SER A 223 -13.25 1.75 15.00
C SER A 223 -14.08 2.99 15.35
N ALA A 224 -14.57 3.71 14.34
CA ALA A 224 -15.38 4.92 14.53
C ALA A 224 -16.86 4.65 14.86
N ASP A 225 -17.40 3.46 14.58
CA ASP A 225 -18.81 3.15 14.79
C ASP A 225 -19.11 2.15 15.92
N GLY A 226 -18.07 1.57 16.51
CA GLY A 226 -18.17 0.70 17.69
C GLY A 226 -18.87 -0.64 17.43
N ARG A 227 -18.96 -1.10 16.20
CA ARG A 227 -19.64 -2.34 15.84
C ARG A 227 -18.75 -3.56 16.10
N SER A 228 -19.38 -4.65 16.57
CA SER A 228 -18.69 -5.87 16.99
C SER A 228 -18.48 -6.91 15.88
N LEU A 229 -18.75 -6.57 14.61
CA LEU A 229 -18.65 -7.50 13.49
C LEU A 229 -17.21 -7.69 12.97
N PHE A 230 -16.28 -6.89 13.44
CA PHE A 230 -14.92 -6.87 12.94
C PHE A 230 -14.00 -7.80 13.71
N VAL A 231 -12.98 -8.28 13.02
CA VAL A 231 -11.83 -8.94 13.62
C VAL A 231 -11.07 -7.89 14.44
N SER A 232 -10.84 -8.15 15.73
CA SER A 232 -10.15 -7.21 16.62
C SER A 232 -8.64 -7.23 16.43
N ASP A 233 -8.06 -8.43 16.28
CA ASP A 233 -6.63 -8.66 16.15
C ASP A 233 -6.37 -9.72 15.07
N PHE A 234 -5.28 -9.56 14.33
CA PHE A 234 -4.79 -10.52 13.34
C PHE A 234 -3.27 -10.39 13.19
N LEU A 235 -2.63 -11.40 12.64
CA LEU A 235 -1.19 -11.35 12.39
C LEU A 235 -0.87 -10.55 11.14
N LEU A 236 0.19 -9.77 11.23
CA LEU A 236 0.80 -9.06 10.11
C LEU A 236 2.32 -9.05 10.29
N VAL A 237 3.04 -8.81 9.20
CA VAL A 237 4.48 -8.54 9.30
C VAL A 237 4.67 -7.21 10.00
N ASP A 238 5.54 -7.18 11.01
CA ASP A 238 5.81 -6.01 11.85
C ASP A 238 6.16 -4.78 11.02
N PRO A 239 5.31 -3.74 10.99
CA PRO A 239 5.54 -2.54 10.20
C PRO A 239 6.77 -1.76 10.67
N ASP A 240 7.08 -1.75 11.98
CA ASP A 240 8.22 -1.04 12.52
C ASP A 240 9.52 -1.72 12.07
N ARG A 241 9.54 -3.05 12.04
CA ARG A 241 10.67 -3.80 11.51
C ARG A 241 10.80 -3.66 10.00
N ALA A 242 9.69 -3.74 9.25
CA ALA A 242 9.65 -3.52 7.81
C ALA A 242 10.15 -2.11 7.42
N PHE A 243 9.92 -1.12 8.26
CA PHE A 243 10.40 0.25 8.05
C PHE A 243 11.89 0.39 8.39
N SER A 244 12.34 -0.19 9.50
CA SER A 244 13.71 0.00 10.02
C SER A 244 14.75 -0.91 9.37
N ASP A 245 14.35 -2.11 8.91
CA ASP A 245 15.22 -3.14 8.35
C ASP A 245 14.49 -3.95 7.25
N PRO A 246 14.12 -3.30 6.14
CA PRO A 246 13.40 -3.97 5.04
C PRO A 246 14.20 -5.12 4.44
N ASP A 247 15.52 -4.99 4.30
CA ASP A 247 16.39 -6.04 3.76
C ASP A 247 16.40 -7.27 4.68
N GLY A 248 16.43 -7.08 5.99
CA GLY A 248 16.34 -8.18 6.96
C GLY A 248 14.99 -8.89 6.89
N VAL A 249 13.88 -8.18 6.67
CA VAL A 249 12.57 -8.79 6.45
C VAL A 249 12.57 -9.65 5.19
N VAL A 250 13.11 -9.12 4.09
CA VAL A 250 13.25 -9.85 2.82
C VAL A 250 14.10 -11.10 2.98
N ASP A 251 15.26 -11.01 3.66
CA ASP A 251 16.16 -12.16 3.89
C ASP A 251 15.46 -13.27 4.71
N ILE A 252 14.67 -12.93 5.73
CA ILE A 252 13.93 -13.90 6.54
C ILE A 252 12.83 -14.58 5.70
N ILE A 253 12.06 -13.82 4.92
CA ILE A 253 11.03 -14.37 4.04
C ILE A 253 11.63 -15.27 2.96
N GLN A 254 12.76 -14.88 2.34
CA GLN A 254 13.47 -15.72 1.39
C GLN A 254 13.94 -17.05 2.02
N ASN A 255 14.46 -16.98 3.23
CA ASN A 255 14.86 -18.19 3.95
C ASN A 255 13.65 -19.08 4.28
N ALA A 256 12.50 -18.51 4.59
CA ALA A 256 11.26 -19.26 4.80
C ALA A 256 10.83 -19.99 3.51
N VAL A 257 10.89 -19.31 2.34
CA VAL A 257 10.62 -19.93 1.03
C VAL A 257 11.58 -21.09 0.75
N ILE A 258 12.89 -20.89 0.93
CA ILE A 258 13.91 -21.93 0.72
C ILE A 258 13.72 -23.12 1.68
N GLN A 259 13.33 -22.87 2.93
CA GLN A 259 13.06 -23.95 3.89
C GLN A 259 11.81 -24.75 3.51
N HIS A 260 10.79 -24.06 3.00
CA HIS A 260 9.52 -24.67 2.60
C HIS A 260 9.72 -25.51 1.33
N ASP A 261 10.32 -24.93 0.30
CA ASP A 261 10.63 -25.57 -0.98
C ASP A 261 11.97 -25.10 -1.52
N PRO A 262 13.06 -25.92 -1.36
CA PRO A 262 14.40 -25.55 -1.85
C PRO A 262 14.52 -25.39 -3.38
N ASP A 263 13.58 -25.97 -4.13
CA ASP A 263 13.54 -25.92 -5.59
C ASP A 263 12.57 -24.84 -6.11
N SER A 264 12.01 -24.03 -5.22
CA SER A 264 11.07 -22.96 -5.58
C SER A 264 11.70 -21.97 -6.55
N PRO A 265 11.02 -21.65 -7.67
CA PRO A 265 11.44 -20.58 -8.58
C PRO A 265 11.26 -19.18 -7.98
N ASP A 266 10.53 -19.05 -6.87
CA ASP A 266 10.17 -17.78 -6.23
C ASP A 266 11.28 -17.21 -5.33
N ILE A 267 12.49 -17.75 -5.45
CA ILE A 267 13.68 -17.22 -4.77
C ILE A 267 14.14 -15.99 -5.54
N LEU A 268 13.94 -14.82 -4.94
CA LEU A 268 14.37 -13.56 -5.55
C LEU A 268 15.87 -13.37 -5.52
N ASN A 269 16.41 -12.92 -6.64
CA ASN A 269 17.74 -12.31 -6.70
C ASN A 269 17.64 -10.79 -6.41
N LEU A 270 17.00 -10.41 -5.31
CA LEU A 270 16.84 -9.02 -4.89
C LEU A 270 18.16 -8.23 -4.72
N LYS A 271 19.31 -8.94 -4.70
CA LYS A 271 20.63 -8.34 -4.50
C LYS A 271 21.32 -7.86 -5.78
N SER A 272 20.75 -8.12 -6.97
CA SER A 272 21.44 -7.80 -8.23
C SER A 272 21.28 -6.37 -8.71
N ASP A 273 20.26 -5.64 -8.26
CA ASP A 273 19.90 -4.32 -8.81
C ASP A 273 20.08 -3.14 -7.83
N GLN A 274 20.72 -3.36 -6.68
CA GLN A 274 21.05 -2.30 -5.72
C GLN A 274 22.46 -1.70 -5.87
N ASN A 275 23.06 -1.77 -7.07
CA ASN A 275 24.32 -1.08 -7.37
C ASN A 275 24.13 0.07 -8.34
#